data_22d87d5dc7decc657a2ecd7b00ac72ad
#
_entry.id   22d87d5dc7decc657a2ecd7b00ac72ad
#
_cell.length_a   1.000
_cell.length_b   1.000
_cell.length_c   1.000
_cell.angle_alpha   90.00
_cell.angle_beta   90.00
_cell.angle_gamma   90.00
#
_symmetry.space_group_name_H-M   'P 1'
#
loop_
_entity.id
_entity.type
_entity.pdbx_description
1 polymer ?
#
loop_
_entity_poly.entity_id
_entity_poly.type
_entity_poly.pdbx_seq_one_letter_code
_entity_poly.pdbx_strand_id
1 'polypeptide(L)'
;MELLSKNICFDGEQRIYQIQSDALKVASKFSIFLPPQALAGQKCAALFNLAGLTCTEETFIIKAHAQRLASQLGLILISPDTSPRGDSVAQGDSWDLGQGAGFYINATQAPWVEHYQMESYLVDELYPLLLKSFPIQADSVGIFGHSMGGHGALTLAWKYPNRFKSVSAFAPICAPSECPWGEKAFSNYLGHDRAEWFKHDASQLVLEKGKLFNEV
;
A
#
# COMPACT_ATOMS: atom_id res chain seq x y z
N MET A 1 -3.95 -15.98 -8.65
CA MET A 1 -2.91 -14.98 -9.00
C MET A 1 -2.42 -15.30 -10.39
N GLU A 2 -2.56 -14.35 -11.31
CA GLU A 2 -2.21 -14.44 -12.72
C GLU A 2 -0.99 -13.56 -13.01
N LEU A 3 0.03 -14.08 -13.70
CA LEU A 3 1.20 -13.33 -14.13
C LEU A 3 0.87 -12.58 -15.42
N LEU A 4 0.87 -11.25 -15.41
CA LEU A 4 0.59 -10.41 -16.58
C LEU A 4 1.86 -10.06 -17.35
N SER A 5 2.95 -9.77 -16.65
CA SER A 5 4.23 -9.46 -17.29
C SER A 5 5.43 -9.90 -16.44
N LYS A 6 6.54 -10.20 -17.13
CA LYS A 6 7.81 -10.55 -16.53
C LYS A 6 8.96 -10.01 -17.37
N ASN A 7 9.82 -9.22 -16.74
CA ASN A 7 10.98 -8.61 -17.38
C ASN A 7 12.23 -8.83 -16.51
N ILE A 8 13.33 -9.22 -17.12
CA ILE A 8 14.63 -9.33 -16.45
C ILE A 8 15.22 -7.94 -16.32
N CYS A 9 15.60 -7.56 -15.11
CA CYS A 9 16.36 -6.33 -14.87
C CYS A 9 17.29 -6.51 -13.65
N PHE A 10 18.53 -6.04 -13.77
CA PHE A 10 19.57 -6.12 -12.72
C PHE A 10 19.71 -7.52 -12.11
N ASP A 11 19.79 -8.54 -12.96
CA ASP A 11 19.88 -9.97 -12.62
C ASP A 11 18.69 -10.50 -11.80
N GLY A 12 17.68 -9.69 -11.54
CA GLY A 12 16.42 -10.03 -10.91
C GLY A 12 15.27 -10.03 -11.93
N GLU A 13 14.05 -10.17 -11.42
CA GLU A 13 12.84 -10.15 -12.24
C GLU A 13 11.84 -9.14 -11.72
N GLN A 14 11.41 -8.21 -12.58
CA GLN A 14 10.25 -7.37 -12.35
C GLN A 14 9.01 -8.07 -12.90
N ARG A 15 8.04 -8.32 -12.06
CA ARG A 15 6.79 -8.98 -12.44
C ARG A 15 5.58 -8.12 -12.09
N ILE A 16 4.51 -8.25 -12.87
CA ILE A 16 3.19 -7.69 -12.59
C ILE A 16 2.21 -8.85 -12.50
N TYR A 17 1.43 -8.86 -11.45
CA TYR A 17 0.40 -9.86 -11.21
C TYR A 17 -0.96 -9.20 -11.08
N GLN A 18 -2.00 -9.98 -11.42
CA GLN A 18 -3.39 -9.68 -11.13
C GLN A 18 -3.96 -10.75 -10.19
N ILE A 19 -4.76 -10.30 -9.24
CA ILE A 19 -5.55 -11.18 -8.38
C ILE A 19 -7.02 -10.73 -8.42
N GLN A 20 -7.93 -11.67 -8.27
CA GLN A 20 -9.30 -11.34 -7.92
C GLN A 20 -9.34 -11.12 -6.42
N SER A 21 -9.68 -9.91 -6.00
CA SER A 21 -9.75 -9.53 -4.59
C SER A 21 -11.15 -9.75 -4.04
N ASP A 22 -11.24 -10.44 -2.92
CA ASP A 22 -12.50 -10.60 -2.18
C ASP A 22 -12.86 -9.31 -1.43
N ALA A 23 -11.88 -8.57 -0.90
CA ALA A 23 -12.11 -7.31 -0.22
C ALA A 23 -12.56 -6.21 -1.18
N LEU A 24 -11.90 -6.08 -2.33
CA LEU A 24 -12.24 -5.06 -3.33
C LEU A 24 -13.38 -5.47 -4.25
N LYS A 25 -13.72 -6.77 -4.31
CA LYS A 25 -14.73 -7.40 -5.20
C LYS A 25 -14.48 -7.17 -6.69
N VAL A 26 -13.26 -6.80 -7.04
CA VAL A 26 -12.78 -6.59 -8.40
C VAL A 26 -11.36 -7.13 -8.55
N ALA A 27 -10.91 -7.27 -9.78
CA ALA A 27 -9.51 -7.57 -10.06
C ALA A 27 -8.60 -6.41 -9.60
N SER A 28 -7.51 -6.72 -8.96
CA SER A 28 -6.50 -5.76 -8.54
C SER A 28 -5.12 -6.21 -8.99
N LYS A 29 -4.24 -5.26 -9.26
CA LYS A 29 -2.88 -5.52 -9.69
C LYS A 29 -1.87 -5.16 -8.61
N PHE A 30 -0.75 -5.83 -8.65
CA PHE A 30 0.44 -5.42 -7.93
C PHE A 30 1.69 -5.74 -8.74
N SER A 31 2.73 -4.96 -8.54
CA SER A 31 4.05 -5.26 -9.08
C SER A 31 4.96 -5.79 -7.97
N ILE A 32 5.88 -6.68 -8.36
CA ILE A 32 6.90 -7.24 -7.47
C ILE A 32 8.23 -7.34 -8.20
N PHE A 33 9.30 -6.86 -7.57
CA PHE A 33 10.66 -7.11 -7.98
C PHE A 33 11.27 -8.20 -7.11
N LEU A 34 11.78 -9.25 -7.75
CA LEU A 34 12.46 -10.37 -7.11
C LEU A 34 13.96 -10.26 -7.40
N PRO A 35 14.80 -10.01 -6.40
CA PRO A 35 16.26 -9.98 -6.58
C PRO A 35 16.80 -11.39 -6.89
N PRO A 36 18.03 -11.51 -7.45
CA PRO A 36 18.59 -12.80 -7.81
C PRO A 36 18.65 -13.78 -6.64
N GLN A 37 18.81 -13.31 -5.40
CA GLN A 37 18.80 -14.15 -4.20
C GLN A 37 17.42 -14.82 -4.00
N ALA A 38 16.33 -14.07 -4.20
CA ALA A 38 14.98 -14.59 -4.13
C ALA A 38 14.69 -15.61 -5.24
N LEU A 39 15.19 -15.36 -6.46
CA LEU A 39 15.08 -16.29 -7.57
C LEU A 39 15.86 -17.59 -7.32
N ALA A 40 16.95 -17.53 -6.56
CA ALA A 40 17.72 -18.69 -6.11
C ALA A 40 17.07 -19.42 -4.90
N GLY A 41 15.88 -18.99 -4.44
CA GLY A 41 15.13 -19.63 -3.36
C GLY A 41 15.52 -19.16 -1.94
N GLN A 42 16.36 -18.13 -1.80
CA GLN A 42 16.69 -17.55 -0.51
C GLN A 42 15.53 -16.69 0.00
N LYS A 43 15.24 -16.76 1.29
CA LYS A 43 14.32 -15.82 1.92
C LYS A 43 14.95 -14.43 2.00
N CYS A 44 14.22 -13.44 1.53
CA CYS A 44 14.67 -12.05 1.45
C CYS A 44 13.75 -11.14 2.27
N ALA A 45 14.31 -10.08 2.80
CA ALA A 45 13.52 -8.98 3.35
C ALA A 45 12.66 -8.35 2.23
N ALA A 46 11.52 -7.78 2.60
CA ALA A 46 10.62 -7.16 1.65
C ALA A 46 10.22 -5.75 2.06
N LEU A 47 10.01 -4.88 1.08
CA LEU A 47 9.53 -3.53 1.27
C LEU A 47 8.25 -3.31 0.45
N PHE A 48 7.15 -2.99 1.15
CA PHE A 48 5.94 -2.49 0.51
C PHE A 48 6.10 -1.01 0.19
N ASN A 49 5.90 -0.66 -1.07
CA ASN A 49 5.75 0.73 -1.52
C ASN A 49 4.28 1.06 -1.66
N LEU A 50 3.84 2.10 -1.00
CA LEU A 50 2.52 2.69 -1.18
C LEU A 50 2.65 3.99 -1.99
N ALA A 51 2.03 4.01 -3.16
CA ALA A 51 2.13 5.14 -4.08
C ALA A 51 1.16 6.27 -3.71
N GLY A 52 1.39 7.45 -4.25
CA GLY A 52 0.54 8.62 -4.07
C GLY A 52 -0.72 8.61 -4.93
N LEU A 53 -1.49 9.69 -4.84
CA LEU A 53 -2.71 9.91 -5.63
C LEU A 53 -2.44 9.74 -7.14
N THR A 54 -3.41 9.17 -7.85
CA THR A 54 -3.41 8.91 -9.29
C THR A 54 -2.39 7.87 -9.80
N CYS A 55 -1.54 7.37 -8.92
CA CYS A 55 -0.56 6.35 -9.25
C CYS A 55 -1.19 4.96 -9.39
N THR A 56 -0.42 4.05 -9.98
CA THR A 56 -0.72 2.63 -10.11
C THR A 56 0.43 1.80 -9.54
N GLU A 57 0.30 0.48 -9.58
CA GLU A 57 1.33 -0.48 -9.22
C GLU A 57 2.65 -0.31 -10.01
N GLU A 58 2.59 0.32 -11.18
CA GLU A 58 3.75 0.53 -12.04
C GLU A 58 4.51 1.83 -11.74
N THR A 59 3.86 2.80 -11.11
CA THR A 59 4.44 4.15 -10.98
C THR A 59 5.78 4.14 -10.26
N PHE A 60 5.90 3.41 -9.16
CA PHE A 60 7.15 3.32 -8.40
C PHE A 60 8.24 2.61 -9.20
N ILE A 61 7.94 1.49 -9.83
CA ILE A 61 8.92 0.71 -10.56
C ILE A 61 9.49 1.43 -11.78
N ILE A 62 8.68 2.34 -12.37
CA ILE A 62 9.10 3.15 -13.53
C ILE A 62 9.92 4.37 -13.08
N LYS A 63 9.51 5.04 -11.99
CA LYS A 63 10.08 6.36 -11.63
C LYS A 63 11.21 6.29 -10.61
N ALA A 64 11.20 5.34 -9.69
CA ALA A 64 12.16 5.32 -8.59
C ALA A 64 13.50 4.64 -8.94
N HIS A 65 13.54 3.80 -9.97
CA HIS A 65 14.74 3.02 -10.36
C HIS A 65 15.39 2.24 -9.20
N ALA A 66 14.56 1.81 -8.24
CA ALA A 66 15.02 1.17 -7.00
C ALA A 66 15.52 -0.27 -7.21
N GLN A 67 15.18 -0.90 -8.34
CA GLN A 67 15.48 -2.31 -8.61
C GLN A 67 16.97 -2.63 -8.57
N ARG A 68 17.83 -1.70 -9.05
CA ARG A 68 19.28 -1.91 -9.02
C ARG A 68 19.80 -2.07 -7.59
N LEU A 69 19.42 -1.17 -6.70
CA LEU A 69 19.84 -1.24 -5.31
C LEU A 69 19.17 -2.44 -4.60
N ALA A 70 17.91 -2.71 -4.87
CA ALA A 70 17.18 -3.85 -4.33
C ALA A 70 17.85 -5.19 -4.75
N SER A 71 18.32 -5.32 -5.99
CA SER A 71 19.08 -6.48 -6.45
C SER A 71 20.36 -6.67 -5.64
N GLN A 72 21.14 -5.59 -5.45
CA GLN A 72 22.40 -5.63 -4.70
C GLN A 72 22.20 -6.01 -3.22
N LEU A 73 21.11 -5.50 -2.61
CA LEU A 73 20.82 -5.71 -1.20
C LEU A 73 20.00 -7.00 -0.92
N GLY A 74 19.53 -7.69 -1.94
CA GLY A 74 18.66 -8.85 -1.77
C GLY A 74 17.26 -8.47 -1.25
N LEU A 75 16.71 -7.32 -1.67
CA LEU A 75 15.41 -6.84 -1.24
C LEU A 75 14.32 -7.14 -2.26
N ILE A 76 13.20 -7.69 -1.81
CA ILE A 76 11.96 -7.79 -2.59
C ILE A 76 11.23 -6.45 -2.48
N LEU A 77 10.85 -5.86 -3.63
CA LEU A 77 10.02 -4.65 -3.66
C LEU A 77 8.61 -5.02 -4.11
N ILE A 78 7.60 -4.50 -3.42
CA ILE A 78 6.19 -4.79 -3.67
C ILE A 78 5.44 -3.46 -3.80
N SER A 79 4.68 -3.28 -4.87
CA SER A 79 3.85 -2.08 -5.07
C SER A 79 2.45 -2.52 -5.49
N PRO A 80 1.45 -2.42 -4.60
CA PRO A 80 0.06 -2.60 -4.95
C PRO A 80 -0.47 -1.39 -5.74
N ASP A 81 -1.60 -1.55 -6.42
CA ASP A 81 -2.36 -0.42 -6.94
C ASP A 81 -2.87 0.46 -5.78
N THR A 82 -3.23 1.69 -6.08
CA THR A 82 -3.63 2.72 -5.11
C THR A 82 -5.12 2.73 -4.80
N SER A 83 -5.91 1.97 -5.54
CA SER A 83 -7.37 1.84 -5.37
C SER A 83 -7.91 0.62 -6.11
N PRO A 84 -9.17 0.21 -5.84
CA PRO A 84 -9.93 -0.59 -6.79
C PRO A 84 -10.09 0.16 -8.12
N ARG A 85 -10.20 -0.59 -9.24
CA ARG A 85 -10.42 -0.03 -10.59
C ARG A 85 -11.42 -0.86 -11.38
N GLY A 86 -12.10 -0.22 -12.32
CA GLY A 86 -13.03 -0.84 -13.25
C GLY A 86 -14.32 -0.04 -13.43
N ASP A 87 -15.12 -0.42 -14.43
CA ASP A 87 -16.34 0.30 -14.79
C ASP A 87 -17.43 0.21 -13.70
N SER A 88 -17.41 -0.85 -12.89
CA SER A 88 -18.34 -1.02 -11.77
C SER A 88 -17.91 -0.30 -10.50
N VAL A 89 -16.68 0.22 -10.45
CA VAL A 89 -16.12 0.88 -9.26
C VAL A 89 -16.55 2.34 -9.22
N ALA A 90 -17.07 2.78 -8.10
CA ALA A 90 -17.47 4.17 -7.90
C ALA A 90 -16.32 5.14 -8.19
N GLN A 91 -16.65 6.24 -8.83
CA GLN A 91 -15.71 7.31 -9.19
C GLN A 91 -16.27 8.64 -8.69
N GLY A 92 -15.39 9.47 -8.12
CA GLY A 92 -15.74 10.84 -7.76
C GLY A 92 -15.63 11.81 -8.93
N ASP A 93 -16.17 13.00 -8.74
CA ASP A 93 -16.14 14.07 -9.75
C ASP A 93 -14.77 14.75 -9.90
N SER A 94 -13.80 14.33 -9.10
CA SER A 94 -12.45 14.92 -9.08
C SER A 94 -11.38 13.83 -8.98
N TRP A 95 -10.19 14.15 -9.47
CA TRP A 95 -9.04 13.25 -9.56
C TRP A 95 -8.50 12.74 -8.20
N ASP A 96 -8.85 13.41 -7.11
CA ASP A 96 -8.42 13.11 -5.75
C ASP A 96 -9.47 12.32 -4.93
N LEU A 97 -10.50 11.79 -5.61
CA LEU A 97 -11.53 10.95 -5.00
C LEU A 97 -11.94 9.83 -5.96
N GLY A 98 -11.94 8.60 -5.49
CA GLY A 98 -12.27 7.44 -6.32
C GLY A 98 -11.05 6.70 -6.84
N GLN A 99 -11.08 6.29 -8.11
CA GLN A 99 -10.00 5.49 -8.71
C GLN A 99 -8.67 6.26 -8.72
N GLY A 100 -7.64 5.63 -8.15
CA GLY A 100 -6.34 6.27 -7.91
C GLY A 100 -6.24 7.01 -6.56
N ALA A 101 -7.30 7.02 -5.74
CA ALA A 101 -7.38 7.79 -4.51
C ALA A 101 -7.99 6.98 -3.35
N GLY A 102 -7.58 5.74 -3.16
CA GLY A 102 -8.14 4.84 -2.13
C GLY A 102 -7.70 5.12 -0.70
N PHE A 103 -6.75 6.04 -0.48
CA PHE A 103 -6.22 6.46 0.82
C PHE A 103 -5.76 5.32 1.75
N TYR A 104 -5.71 4.09 1.25
CA TYR A 104 -5.32 2.88 2.01
C TYR A 104 -6.16 2.64 3.27
N ILE A 105 -7.46 2.99 3.19
CA ILE A 105 -8.46 2.82 4.25
C ILE A 105 -9.58 1.89 3.79
N ASN A 106 -10.43 1.48 4.73
CA ASN A 106 -11.69 0.82 4.43
C ASN A 106 -12.82 1.84 4.49
N ALA A 107 -13.47 2.09 3.37
CA ALA A 107 -14.62 2.98 3.31
C ALA A 107 -15.83 2.36 4.02
N THR A 108 -16.61 3.21 4.69
CA THR A 108 -17.85 2.84 5.40
C THR A 108 -19.10 3.44 4.77
N GLN A 109 -18.93 4.39 3.86
CA GLN A 109 -20.04 5.13 3.24
C GLN A 109 -20.29 4.68 1.80
N ALA A 110 -21.60 4.60 1.43
CA ALA A 110 -21.97 4.43 0.05
C ALA A 110 -21.60 5.68 -0.78
N PRO A 111 -21.22 5.52 -2.08
CA PRO A 111 -21.10 4.25 -2.81
C PRO A 111 -19.76 3.52 -2.60
N TRP A 112 -18.85 4.07 -1.81
CA TRP A 112 -17.46 3.64 -1.67
C TRP A 112 -17.29 2.31 -0.95
N VAL A 113 -18.15 2.04 0.05
CA VAL A 113 -18.05 0.87 0.95
C VAL A 113 -17.99 -0.46 0.20
N GLU A 114 -18.51 -0.52 -1.02
CA GLU A 114 -18.57 -1.76 -1.79
C GLU A 114 -17.19 -2.23 -2.28
N HIS A 115 -16.34 -1.29 -2.71
CA HIS A 115 -15.09 -1.61 -3.37
C HIS A 115 -13.85 -1.01 -2.68
N TYR A 116 -13.97 0.12 -1.96
CA TYR A 116 -12.83 0.82 -1.38
C TYR A 116 -12.45 0.25 -0.02
N GLN A 117 -11.97 -0.99 -0.01
CA GLN A 117 -11.53 -1.75 1.17
C GLN A 117 -10.02 -1.97 1.13
N MET A 118 -9.25 -0.88 0.91
CA MET A 118 -7.82 -0.96 0.63
C MET A 118 -6.99 -1.43 1.82
N GLU A 119 -7.39 -1.12 3.05
CA GLU A 119 -6.71 -1.62 4.25
C GLU A 119 -6.85 -3.14 4.34
N SER A 120 -8.06 -3.68 4.23
CA SER A 120 -8.30 -5.14 4.25
C SER A 120 -7.61 -5.84 3.07
N TYR A 121 -7.68 -5.26 1.87
CA TYR A 121 -6.98 -5.80 0.71
C TYR A 121 -5.47 -5.96 0.97
N LEU A 122 -4.82 -4.92 1.48
CA LEU A 122 -3.38 -4.95 1.72
C LEU A 122 -3.00 -5.90 2.84
N VAL A 123 -3.74 -5.86 3.94
CA VAL A 123 -3.34 -6.50 5.19
C VAL A 123 -3.85 -7.93 5.29
N ASP A 124 -5.09 -8.18 4.87
CA ASP A 124 -5.75 -9.48 5.08
C ASP A 124 -5.71 -10.37 3.84
N GLU A 125 -5.49 -9.81 2.64
CA GLU A 125 -5.40 -10.59 1.40
C GLU A 125 -3.99 -10.57 0.82
N LEU A 126 -3.48 -9.40 0.41
CA LEU A 126 -2.24 -9.31 -0.34
C LEU A 126 -1.02 -9.73 0.51
N TYR A 127 -0.90 -9.23 1.74
CA TYR A 127 0.21 -9.56 2.63
C TYR A 127 0.37 -11.07 2.85
N PRO A 128 -0.65 -11.83 3.30
CA PRO A 128 -0.52 -13.26 3.49
C PRO A 128 -0.33 -14.04 2.18
N LEU A 129 -0.95 -13.59 1.08
CA LEU A 129 -0.73 -14.18 -0.24
C LEU A 129 0.73 -14.10 -0.67
N LEU A 130 1.37 -12.95 -0.47
CA LEU A 130 2.76 -12.72 -0.83
C LEU A 130 3.72 -13.57 0.00
N LEU A 131 3.50 -13.67 1.31
CA LEU A 131 4.29 -14.54 2.20
C LEU A 131 4.20 -16.02 1.80
N LYS A 132 3.05 -16.45 1.32
CA LYS A 132 2.83 -17.83 0.84
C LYS A 132 3.46 -18.10 -0.52
N SER A 133 3.48 -17.10 -1.40
CA SER A 133 3.80 -17.26 -2.82
C SER A 133 5.25 -16.93 -3.17
N PHE A 134 5.95 -16.17 -2.34
CA PHE A 134 7.30 -15.69 -2.60
C PHE A 134 8.22 -15.95 -1.40
N PRO A 135 9.53 -16.03 -1.60
CA PRO A 135 10.49 -16.30 -0.53
C PRO A 135 10.73 -15.05 0.33
N ILE A 136 9.68 -14.54 0.97
CA ILE A 136 9.73 -13.40 1.86
C ILE A 136 10.06 -13.86 3.28
N GLN A 137 10.97 -13.14 3.94
CA GLN A 137 11.26 -13.31 5.34
C GLN A 137 10.22 -12.53 6.16
N ALA A 138 9.28 -13.25 6.80
CA ALA A 138 8.09 -12.67 7.42
C ALA A 138 8.37 -11.69 8.58
N ASP A 139 9.51 -11.83 9.25
CA ASP A 139 9.97 -10.95 10.33
C ASP A 139 10.84 -9.77 9.84
N SER A 140 10.97 -9.61 8.53
CA SER A 140 11.78 -8.58 7.88
C SER A 140 11.01 -7.89 6.75
N VAL A 141 9.76 -7.51 7.03
CA VAL A 141 8.90 -6.76 6.10
C VAL A 141 8.79 -5.32 6.57
N GLY A 142 9.18 -4.38 5.71
CA GLY A 142 9.00 -2.95 5.91
C GLY A 142 7.92 -2.36 5.01
N ILE A 143 7.50 -1.15 5.31
CA ILE A 143 6.54 -0.38 4.51
C ILE A 143 7.04 1.05 4.33
N PHE A 144 6.86 1.59 3.14
CA PHE A 144 7.14 3.00 2.89
C PHE A 144 6.17 3.56 1.86
N GLY A 145 6.09 4.87 1.77
CA GLY A 145 5.22 5.48 0.79
C GLY A 145 5.45 6.98 0.61
N HIS A 146 4.84 7.51 -0.44
CA HIS A 146 4.92 8.92 -0.78
C HIS A 146 3.52 9.54 -0.80
N SER A 147 3.38 10.77 -0.27
CA SER A 147 2.12 11.54 -0.28
C SER A 147 0.96 10.76 0.39
N MET A 148 -0.13 10.46 -0.33
CA MET A 148 -1.21 9.56 0.12
C MET A 148 -0.66 8.19 0.57
N GLY A 149 0.34 7.66 -0.14
CA GLY A 149 0.99 6.40 0.25
C GLY A 149 1.85 6.54 1.50
N GLY A 150 2.43 7.72 1.76
CA GLY A 150 3.11 8.02 3.01
C GLY A 150 2.15 8.02 4.21
N HIS A 151 0.95 8.57 4.04
CA HIS A 151 -0.15 8.43 4.98
C HIS A 151 -0.48 6.95 5.23
N GLY A 152 -0.73 6.18 4.18
CA GLY A 152 -1.03 4.75 4.28
C GLY A 152 0.08 3.96 4.99
N ALA A 153 1.35 4.23 4.67
CA ALA A 153 2.48 3.56 5.31
C ALA A 153 2.53 3.83 6.81
N LEU A 154 2.37 5.08 7.22
CA LEU A 154 2.33 5.44 8.64
C LEU A 154 1.16 4.78 9.35
N THR A 155 -0.06 4.95 8.87
CA THR A 155 -1.26 4.44 9.54
C THR A 155 -1.26 2.91 9.63
N LEU A 156 -0.88 2.20 8.56
CA LEU A 156 -0.80 0.74 8.57
C LEU A 156 0.29 0.21 9.51
N ALA A 157 1.46 0.88 9.57
CA ALA A 157 2.50 0.49 10.51
C ALA A 157 2.04 0.59 11.97
N TRP A 158 1.34 1.68 12.37
CA TRP A 158 0.78 1.83 13.73
C TRP A 158 -0.37 0.87 14.04
N LYS A 159 -1.19 0.54 13.04
CA LYS A 159 -2.27 -0.44 13.22
C LYS A 159 -1.77 -1.87 13.29
N TYR A 160 -0.71 -2.20 12.54
CA TYR A 160 -0.22 -3.57 12.36
C TYR A 160 1.28 -3.72 12.70
N PRO A 161 1.73 -3.38 13.92
CA PRO A 161 3.15 -3.36 14.29
C PRO A 161 3.83 -4.74 14.25
N ASN A 162 3.03 -5.80 14.30
CA ASN A 162 3.56 -7.16 14.17
C ASN A 162 3.87 -7.55 12.71
N ARG A 163 3.32 -6.83 11.72
CA ARG A 163 3.52 -7.13 10.30
C ARG A 163 4.65 -6.31 9.70
N PHE A 164 4.75 -5.03 10.05
CA PHE A 164 5.77 -4.12 9.52
C PHE A 164 6.82 -3.81 10.58
N LYS A 165 8.09 -4.05 10.23
CA LYS A 165 9.25 -3.87 11.12
C LYS A 165 9.99 -2.55 10.91
N SER A 166 9.65 -1.84 9.84
CA SER A 166 10.12 -0.49 9.57
C SER A 166 9.08 0.30 8.81
N VAL A 167 9.07 1.62 8.98
CA VAL A 167 8.24 2.53 8.23
C VAL A 167 9.05 3.74 7.78
N SER A 168 8.83 4.19 6.54
CA SER A 168 9.35 5.45 6.02
C SER A 168 8.25 6.17 5.25
N ALA A 169 8.15 7.48 5.42
CA ALA A 169 7.15 8.29 4.75
C ALA A 169 7.78 9.53 4.11
N PHE A 170 7.52 9.71 2.83
CA PHE A 170 8.02 10.82 2.02
C PHE A 170 6.88 11.79 1.73
N ALA A 171 7.00 13.04 2.19
CA ALA A 171 5.96 14.06 2.05
C ALA A 171 4.54 13.53 2.36
N PRO A 172 4.30 12.85 3.50
CA PRO A 172 3.02 12.22 3.80
C PRO A 172 1.93 13.25 4.09
N ILE A 173 0.67 12.87 3.81
CA ILE A 173 -0.49 13.55 4.40
C ILE A 173 -0.62 13.03 5.84
N CYS A 174 0.16 13.56 6.76
CA CYS A 174 0.29 12.99 8.12
C CYS A 174 -0.86 13.34 9.07
N ALA A 175 -1.59 14.42 8.79
CA ALA A 175 -2.74 14.88 9.57
C ALA A 175 -3.95 15.14 8.64
N PRO A 176 -4.50 14.10 8.00
CA PRO A 176 -5.61 14.28 7.06
C PRO A 176 -6.88 14.82 7.73
N SER A 177 -7.09 14.58 9.01
CA SER A 177 -8.23 15.14 9.74
C SER A 177 -8.16 16.66 9.96
N GLU A 178 -7.00 17.28 9.70
CA GLU A 178 -6.72 18.70 9.94
C GLU A 178 -6.40 19.48 8.65
N CYS A 179 -6.60 18.88 7.48
CA CYS A 179 -6.38 19.57 6.23
C CYS A 179 -7.54 19.36 5.24
N PRO A 180 -7.86 20.34 4.39
CA PRO A 180 -9.02 20.28 3.49
C PRO A 180 -9.04 19.07 2.58
N TRP A 181 -7.87 18.60 2.16
CA TRP A 181 -7.73 17.43 1.29
C TRP A 181 -8.11 16.12 1.98
N GLY A 182 -7.62 15.93 3.20
CA GLY A 182 -7.96 14.77 4.01
C GLY A 182 -9.41 14.82 4.49
N GLU A 183 -9.91 15.99 4.89
CA GLU A 183 -11.32 16.18 5.26
C GLU A 183 -12.27 15.81 4.11
N LYS A 184 -11.93 16.19 2.87
CA LYS A 184 -12.69 15.79 1.68
C LYS A 184 -12.71 14.27 1.51
N ALA A 185 -11.57 13.62 1.59
CA ALA A 185 -11.47 12.16 1.43
C ALA A 185 -12.23 11.44 2.56
N PHE A 186 -11.99 11.82 3.81
CA PHE A 186 -12.56 11.14 4.97
C PHE A 186 -14.07 11.36 5.09
N SER A 187 -14.59 12.56 4.81
CA SER A 187 -16.03 12.81 4.81
C SER A 187 -16.76 11.93 3.78
N ASN A 188 -16.14 11.69 2.61
CA ASN A 188 -16.70 10.82 1.59
C ASN A 188 -16.57 9.34 1.94
N TYR A 189 -15.40 8.89 2.37
CA TYR A 189 -15.15 7.46 2.61
C TYR A 189 -15.63 6.99 3.98
N LEU A 190 -15.52 7.80 5.03
CA LEU A 190 -15.77 7.42 6.43
C LEU A 190 -17.01 8.11 7.02
N GLY A 191 -17.59 9.10 6.32
CA GLY A 191 -18.68 9.92 6.83
C GLY A 191 -18.18 11.08 7.69
N HIS A 192 -19.07 11.69 8.48
CA HIS A 192 -18.79 12.96 9.19
C HIS A 192 -18.37 12.79 10.64
N ASP A 193 -18.29 11.56 11.15
CA ASP A 193 -17.79 11.31 12.50
C ASP A 193 -16.28 11.43 12.56
N ARG A 194 -15.78 12.52 13.14
CA ARG A 194 -14.34 12.77 13.27
C ARG A 194 -13.62 11.76 14.16
N ALA A 195 -14.32 11.08 15.06
CA ALA A 195 -13.73 10.00 15.85
C ALA A 195 -13.31 8.80 14.98
N GLU A 196 -14.05 8.53 13.90
CA GLU A 196 -13.65 7.53 12.91
C GLU A 196 -12.43 7.99 12.10
N TRP A 197 -12.30 9.28 11.78
CA TRP A 197 -11.16 9.82 11.04
C TRP A 197 -9.85 9.67 11.82
N PHE A 198 -9.88 9.87 13.15
CA PHE A 198 -8.69 9.77 14.00
C PHE A 198 -8.05 8.39 13.99
N LYS A 199 -8.83 7.34 13.73
CA LYS A 199 -8.32 5.98 13.54
C LYS A 199 -7.46 5.81 12.29
N HIS A 200 -7.52 6.77 11.37
CA HIS A 200 -6.82 6.79 10.10
C HIS A 200 -5.89 8.01 9.95
N ASP A 201 -5.62 8.74 11.03
CA ASP A 201 -4.75 9.91 11.04
C ASP A 201 -3.44 9.58 11.76
N ALA A 202 -2.30 9.68 11.06
CA ALA A 202 -1.01 9.29 11.62
C ALA A 202 -0.62 10.16 12.82
N SER A 203 -0.98 11.45 12.82
CA SER A 203 -0.73 12.36 13.95
C SER A 203 -1.53 11.96 15.18
N GLN A 204 -2.79 11.56 15.01
CA GLN A 204 -3.62 11.08 16.11
C GLN A 204 -3.15 9.73 16.63
N LEU A 205 -2.77 8.81 15.73
CA LEU A 205 -2.26 7.49 16.10
C LEU A 205 -0.97 7.57 16.92
N VAL A 206 -0.05 8.48 16.59
CA VAL A 206 1.18 8.65 17.38
C VAL A 206 0.91 9.26 18.75
N LEU A 207 -0.07 10.15 18.86
CA LEU A 207 -0.49 10.73 20.15
C LEU A 207 -1.15 9.68 21.05
N GLU A 208 -1.95 8.79 20.47
CA GLU A 208 -2.65 7.74 21.20
C GLU A 208 -1.72 6.57 21.58
N LYS A 209 -0.93 6.07 20.64
CA LYS A 209 -0.16 4.82 20.77
C LYS A 209 1.32 5.04 21.11
N GLY A 210 1.80 6.27 20.99
CA GLY A 210 3.19 6.60 21.24
C GLY A 210 4.16 6.10 20.18
N LYS A 211 5.40 5.87 20.55
CA LYS A 211 6.50 5.45 19.67
C LYS A 211 6.28 4.03 19.14
N LEU A 212 6.37 3.85 17.82
CA LEU A 212 6.15 2.56 17.18
C LEU A 212 7.36 1.62 17.27
N PHE A 213 8.57 2.14 17.04
CA PHE A 213 9.81 1.39 17.09
C PHE A 213 10.76 1.99 18.13
N ASN A 214 11.57 1.15 18.78
CA ASN A 214 12.50 1.59 19.82
C ASN A 214 13.75 2.28 19.25
N GLU A 215 14.09 2.00 17.98
CA GLU A 215 15.23 2.58 17.26
C GLU A 215 14.76 3.27 15.98
N VAL A 216 15.43 4.34 15.59
CA VAL A 216 15.20 5.09 14.35
C VAL A 216 16.39 4.88 13.44
#